data_ffb9486662486f0f689ca002b9e27da2
#
_entry.id   ffb9486662486f0f689ca002b9e27da2
#
_cell.length_a   1.000
_cell.length_b   1.000
_cell.length_c   1.000
_cell.angle_alpha   90.00
_cell.angle_beta   90.00
_cell.angle_gamma   90.00
#
_symmetry.space_group_name_H-M   'P 1'
#
loop_
_entity.id
_entity.type
_entity.pdbx_description
1 polymer ?
#
loop_
_entity_poly.entity_id
_entity_poly.type
_entity_poly.pdbx_seq_one_letter_code
_entity_poly.pdbx_strand_id
1 'polypeptide(L)'
;MSEVIHVPVLVEEAVDGLNVREDETYVDGTFGRGGHSKAILARLGVRGRLFALDQDPAAISHRTLEDPRLELIHARFSTMREALAARGVREVAGILLDLGVSSPQLDEAARGFSFAREGPLDMRMDTTRGETAAEYLARATQSELEEVIRIHGEERFAKAVAAAIVAARSRGALRTTRELAEVVARAVRTREPGQHPATRTFQALRIHVNRELEELEVTLPRAADLLARGGRLAVISFHSLEDRIVKRFMRSRSQRDALPRGVPVRARDLPEPQLRLVGRAIKPSAAEAKRNPRARSAVLRVAEKAV
;
A
#
# COMPACT_ATOMS: atom_id res chain seq x y z
N MET A 1 -22.65 -17.22 12.26
CA MET A 1 -21.25 -16.92 11.96
C MET A 1 -21.05 -15.45 12.27
N SER A 2 -20.29 -15.12 13.34
CA SER A 2 -20.00 -13.73 13.69
C SER A 2 -19.21 -13.09 12.55
N GLU A 3 -19.76 -12.06 11.93
CA GLU A 3 -19.00 -11.17 11.05
C GLU A 3 -17.78 -10.70 11.84
N VAL A 4 -16.60 -11.06 11.36
CA VAL A 4 -15.36 -10.50 11.89
C VAL A 4 -15.38 -9.03 11.45
N ILE A 5 -15.81 -8.16 12.38
CA ILE A 5 -15.81 -6.71 12.13
C ILE A 5 -14.37 -6.31 11.85
N HIS A 6 -14.12 -6.02 10.59
CA HIS A 6 -12.80 -5.54 10.16
C HIS A 6 -12.59 -4.13 10.72
N VAL A 7 -11.71 -4.02 11.71
CA VAL A 7 -11.27 -2.72 12.23
C VAL A 7 -10.08 -2.26 11.38
N PRO A 8 -10.18 -1.12 10.69
CA PRO A 8 -9.06 -0.57 9.94
C PRO A 8 -7.88 -0.24 10.89
N VAL A 9 -6.68 -0.24 10.36
CA VAL A 9 -5.44 -0.06 11.15
C VAL A 9 -5.17 1.42 11.36
N LEU A 10 -4.81 1.85 12.59
CA LEU A 10 -4.41 3.22 12.93
C LEU A 10 -5.43 4.28 12.48
N VAL A 11 -6.73 3.99 12.57
CA VAL A 11 -7.80 4.87 12.02
C VAL A 11 -7.77 6.25 12.65
N GLU A 12 -7.79 6.31 13.98
CA GLU A 12 -7.83 7.59 14.69
C GLU A 12 -6.55 8.37 14.44
N GLU A 13 -5.41 7.71 14.52
CA GLU A 13 -4.11 8.34 14.28
C GLU A 13 -3.95 8.86 12.85
N ALA A 14 -4.51 8.15 11.87
CA ALA A 14 -4.47 8.56 10.47
C ALA A 14 -5.36 9.77 10.22
N VAL A 15 -6.59 9.77 10.75
CA VAL A 15 -7.54 10.88 10.57
C VAL A 15 -7.11 12.10 11.38
N ASP A 16 -6.56 11.93 12.58
CA ASP A 16 -5.91 13.00 13.35
C ASP A 16 -4.70 13.56 12.61
N GLY A 17 -3.89 12.68 12.02
CA GLY A 17 -2.77 13.06 11.18
C GLY A 17 -3.18 13.90 9.99
N LEU A 18 -4.30 13.58 9.32
CA LEU A 18 -4.85 14.37 8.22
C LEU A 18 -5.34 15.75 8.65
N ASN A 19 -5.67 15.96 9.93
CA ASN A 19 -6.23 17.21 10.45
C ASN A 19 -7.46 17.65 9.66
N VAL A 20 -8.46 16.76 9.60
CA VAL A 20 -9.67 16.96 8.77
C VAL A 20 -10.41 18.22 9.19
N ARG A 21 -10.64 19.11 8.21
CA ARG A 21 -11.43 20.34 8.31
C ARG A 21 -12.79 20.15 7.63
N GLU A 22 -13.83 20.67 8.21
CA GLU A 22 -15.23 20.33 7.85
C GLU A 22 -15.57 20.55 6.37
N ASP A 23 -15.16 21.65 5.77
CA ASP A 23 -15.62 22.10 4.45
C ASP A 23 -14.60 21.85 3.32
N GLU A 24 -13.59 21.04 3.57
CA GLU A 24 -12.50 20.79 2.64
C GLU A 24 -12.65 19.48 1.86
N THR A 25 -11.80 19.31 0.87
CA THR A 25 -11.76 18.10 0.02
C THR A 25 -10.61 17.19 0.42
N TYR A 26 -10.91 15.90 0.56
CA TYR A 26 -9.95 14.85 0.91
C TYR A 26 -9.93 13.72 -0.11
N VAL A 27 -8.85 12.96 -0.10
CA VAL A 27 -8.69 11.75 -0.90
C VAL A 27 -8.32 10.57 -0.01
N ASP A 28 -9.04 9.47 -0.17
CA ASP A 28 -8.62 8.14 0.28
C ASP A 28 -8.19 7.36 -0.96
N GLY A 29 -6.88 7.16 -1.14
CA GLY A 29 -6.33 6.48 -2.32
C GLY A 29 -6.48 4.96 -2.29
N THR A 30 -7.00 4.39 -1.20
CA THR A 30 -7.03 2.96 -0.88
C THR A 30 -8.31 2.61 -0.15
N PHE A 31 -9.45 2.76 -0.81
CA PHE A 31 -10.78 2.65 -0.20
C PHE A 31 -11.02 1.33 0.56
N GLY A 32 -10.65 0.19 -0.05
CA GLY A 32 -10.85 -1.14 0.52
C GLY A 32 -12.30 -1.40 0.94
N ARG A 33 -12.55 -1.41 2.25
CA ARG A 33 -13.91 -1.54 2.85
C ARG A 33 -14.47 -0.20 3.34
N GLY A 34 -13.78 0.91 3.08
CA GLY A 34 -14.23 2.25 3.44
C GLY A 34 -14.09 2.61 4.92
N GLY A 35 -13.26 1.89 5.67
CA GLY A 35 -13.14 2.15 7.11
C GLY A 35 -12.51 3.50 7.42
N HIS A 36 -11.42 3.85 6.76
CA HIS A 36 -10.81 5.19 6.86
C HIS A 36 -11.71 6.26 6.23
N SER A 37 -12.30 5.98 5.06
CA SER A 37 -13.27 6.86 4.42
C SER A 37 -14.43 7.23 5.35
N LYS A 38 -14.99 6.25 6.07
CA LYS A 38 -16.04 6.47 7.07
C LYS A 38 -15.59 7.40 8.20
N ALA A 39 -14.37 7.22 8.70
CA ALA A 39 -13.82 8.05 9.76
C ALA A 39 -13.53 9.48 9.29
N ILE A 40 -13.07 9.66 8.03
CA ILE A 40 -12.91 10.99 7.42
C ILE A 40 -14.27 11.66 7.27
N LEU A 41 -15.28 10.99 6.71
CA LEU A 41 -16.64 11.50 6.53
C LEU A 41 -17.30 11.92 7.84
N ALA A 42 -17.02 11.21 8.94
CA ALA A 42 -17.52 11.56 10.27
C ALA A 42 -17.00 12.91 10.79
N ARG A 43 -15.88 13.41 10.25
CA ARG A 43 -15.30 14.72 10.58
C ARG A 43 -15.61 15.82 9.56
N LEU A 44 -16.12 15.44 8.37
CA LEU A 44 -16.50 16.38 7.33
C LEU A 44 -17.85 17.01 7.62
N GLY A 45 -17.97 18.30 7.35
CA GLY A 45 -19.25 19.03 7.33
C GLY A 45 -20.02 18.80 6.03
N VAL A 46 -21.14 19.46 5.89
CA VAL A 46 -22.07 19.29 4.74
C VAL A 46 -21.48 19.71 3.40
N ARG A 47 -20.48 20.58 3.39
CA ARG A 47 -19.76 21.05 2.18
C ARG A 47 -18.48 20.30 1.92
N GLY A 48 -18.02 19.47 2.87
CA GLY A 48 -16.83 18.64 2.71
C GLY A 48 -17.02 17.58 1.63
N ARG A 49 -15.95 17.20 0.96
CA ARG A 49 -15.96 16.18 -0.08
C ARG A 49 -14.88 15.14 0.16
N LEU A 50 -15.20 13.89 -0.13
CA LEU A 50 -14.24 12.78 -0.11
C LEU A 50 -14.25 12.04 -1.45
N PHE A 51 -13.11 11.99 -2.09
CA PHE A 51 -12.87 11.11 -3.25
C PHE A 51 -12.14 9.88 -2.76
N ALA A 52 -12.70 8.71 -2.99
CA ALA A 52 -12.07 7.47 -2.60
C ALA A 52 -11.75 6.61 -3.84
N LEU A 53 -10.52 6.18 -3.95
CA LEU A 53 -10.03 5.36 -5.05
C LEU A 53 -9.75 3.95 -4.59
N ASP A 54 -10.00 2.99 -5.47
CA ASP A 54 -9.46 1.64 -5.33
C ASP A 54 -9.22 1.04 -6.72
N GLN A 55 -8.14 0.29 -6.86
CA GLN A 55 -7.86 -0.45 -8.09
C GLN A 55 -8.61 -1.79 -8.16
N ASP A 56 -9.12 -2.29 -7.02
CA ASP A 56 -9.91 -3.52 -6.96
C ASP A 56 -11.37 -3.22 -7.33
N PRO A 57 -11.88 -3.74 -8.48
CA PRO A 57 -13.27 -3.53 -8.86
C PRO A 57 -14.26 -4.07 -7.81
N ALA A 58 -13.86 -5.09 -7.04
CA ALA A 58 -14.71 -5.63 -5.97
C ALA A 58 -14.88 -4.65 -4.80
N ALA A 59 -13.87 -3.83 -4.49
CA ALA A 59 -13.98 -2.80 -3.46
C ALA A 59 -15.02 -1.73 -3.85
N ILE A 60 -15.10 -1.42 -5.14
CA ILE A 60 -16.05 -0.41 -5.66
C ILE A 60 -17.46 -0.98 -5.77
N SER A 61 -17.63 -2.21 -6.28
CA SER A 61 -18.95 -2.82 -6.51
C SER A 61 -19.65 -3.28 -5.23
N HIS A 62 -18.91 -3.70 -4.20
CA HIS A 62 -19.45 -4.18 -2.92
C HIS A 62 -19.43 -3.10 -1.83
N ARG A 63 -19.50 -1.83 -2.22
CA ARG A 63 -19.52 -0.72 -1.26
C ARG A 63 -20.73 -0.85 -0.31
N THR A 64 -20.47 -0.63 0.98
CA THR A 64 -21.50 -0.54 2.02
C THR A 64 -21.64 0.87 2.58
N LEU A 65 -20.76 1.80 2.17
CA LEU A 65 -20.74 3.17 2.61
C LEU A 65 -21.46 4.05 1.59
N GLU A 66 -22.60 4.59 2.00
CA GLU A 66 -23.39 5.55 1.24
C GLU A 66 -23.37 6.89 1.94
N ASP A 67 -22.82 7.90 1.28
CA ASP A 67 -22.77 9.29 1.76
C ASP A 67 -22.70 10.21 0.54
N PRO A 68 -23.54 11.26 0.46
CA PRO A 68 -23.57 12.17 -0.68
C PRO A 68 -22.25 12.95 -0.89
N ARG A 69 -21.42 13.04 0.14
CA ARG A 69 -20.10 13.68 0.10
C ARG A 69 -19.00 12.77 -0.45
N LEU A 70 -19.29 11.45 -0.60
CA LEU A 70 -18.35 10.43 -1.06
C LEU A 70 -18.53 10.13 -2.55
N GLU A 71 -17.45 10.24 -3.30
CA GLU A 71 -17.38 9.75 -4.67
C GLU A 71 -16.33 8.64 -4.78
N LEU A 72 -16.76 7.43 -5.21
CA LEU A 72 -15.90 6.28 -5.41
C LEU A 72 -15.41 6.22 -6.86
N ILE A 73 -14.12 5.96 -7.04
CA ILE A 73 -13.46 5.94 -8.33
C ILE A 73 -12.68 4.63 -8.49
N HIS A 74 -13.03 3.81 -9.49
CA HIS A 74 -12.23 2.66 -9.87
C HIS A 74 -10.98 3.13 -10.59
N ALA A 75 -9.88 3.28 -9.87
CA ALA A 75 -8.61 3.76 -10.40
C ALA A 75 -7.44 3.36 -9.48
N ARG A 76 -6.24 3.29 -10.05
CA ARG A 76 -5.02 3.21 -9.24
C ARG A 76 -4.75 4.56 -8.59
N PHE A 77 -4.20 4.55 -7.37
CA PHE A 77 -3.85 5.79 -6.69
C PHE A 77 -2.75 6.60 -7.43
N SER A 78 -1.94 5.97 -8.27
CA SER A 78 -0.98 6.68 -9.14
C SER A 78 -1.65 7.60 -10.17
N THR A 79 -2.92 7.36 -10.49
CA THR A 79 -3.70 8.19 -11.44
C THR A 79 -4.68 9.14 -10.73
N MET A 80 -4.53 9.35 -9.41
CA MET A 80 -5.45 10.19 -8.64
C MET A 80 -5.53 11.63 -9.17
N ARG A 81 -4.40 12.18 -9.61
CA ARG A 81 -4.37 13.56 -10.15
C ARG A 81 -5.25 13.71 -11.38
N GLU A 82 -5.14 12.80 -12.32
CA GLU A 82 -5.93 12.76 -13.55
C GLU A 82 -7.41 12.51 -13.24
N ALA A 83 -7.69 11.57 -12.34
CA ALA A 83 -9.05 11.23 -11.91
C ALA A 83 -9.76 12.41 -11.23
N LEU A 84 -9.06 13.19 -10.42
CA LEU A 84 -9.58 14.38 -9.76
C LEU A 84 -9.68 15.57 -10.71
N ALA A 85 -8.72 15.76 -11.59
CA ALA A 85 -8.75 16.82 -12.60
C ALA A 85 -9.97 16.69 -13.52
N ALA A 86 -10.35 15.46 -13.92
CA ALA A 86 -11.57 15.19 -14.69
C ALA A 86 -12.86 15.60 -13.94
N ARG A 87 -12.79 15.81 -12.62
CA ARG A 87 -13.88 16.24 -11.74
C ARG A 87 -13.76 17.70 -11.30
N GLY A 88 -12.86 18.43 -11.93
CA GLY A 88 -12.62 19.84 -11.65
C GLY A 88 -11.85 20.10 -10.34
N VAL A 89 -11.29 19.06 -9.70
CA VAL A 89 -10.52 19.19 -8.46
C VAL A 89 -9.04 19.29 -8.79
N ARG A 90 -8.41 20.40 -8.40
CA ARG A 90 -7.00 20.68 -8.67
C ARG A 90 -6.12 20.59 -7.43
N GLU A 91 -6.70 20.79 -6.26
CA GLU A 91 -6.01 20.73 -4.97
C GLU A 91 -6.91 20.09 -3.91
N VAL A 92 -6.31 19.45 -2.90
CA VAL A 92 -7.01 18.80 -1.79
C VAL A 92 -6.34 19.13 -0.46
N ALA A 93 -7.13 19.13 0.62
CA ALA A 93 -6.64 19.40 1.97
C ALA A 93 -5.95 18.21 2.62
N GLY A 94 -6.16 16.99 2.10
CA GLY A 94 -5.46 15.83 2.61
C GLY A 94 -5.62 14.59 1.74
N ILE A 95 -4.61 13.73 1.81
CA ILE A 95 -4.56 12.45 1.10
C ILE A 95 -4.17 11.37 2.10
N LEU A 96 -4.95 10.29 2.13
CA LEU A 96 -4.65 9.07 2.87
C LEU A 96 -4.28 7.95 1.89
N LEU A 97 -3.23 7.22 2.22
CA LEU A 97 -2.86 5.96 1.57
C LEU A 97 -2.70 4.90 2.67
N ASP A 98 -3.58 3.89 2.69
CA ASP A 98 -3.46 2.69 3.52
C ASP A 98 -2.97 1.55 2.64
N LEU A 99 -1.64 1.35 2.61
CA LEU A 99 -0.99 0.47 1.64
C LEU A 99 -1.24 -1.02 1.93
N GLY A 100 -0.93 -1.86 0.95
CA GLY A 100 -1.01 -3.31 1.05
C GLY A 100 -2.33 -3.88 0.58
N VAL A 101 -2.77 -4.97 1.21
CA VAL A 101 -3.93 -5.76 0.79
C VAL A 101 -5.12 -5.59 1.72
N SER A 102 -6.30 -5.53 1.14
CA SER A 102 -7.55 -5.50 1.89
C SER A 102 -7.86 -6.87 2.49
N SER A 103 -8.71 -6.88 3.53
CA SER A 103 -9.12 -8.14 4.16
C SER A 103 -9.83 -9.11 3.23
N PRO A 104 -10.76 -8.68 2.35
CA PRO A 104 -11.34 -9.60 1.36
C PRO A 104 -10.30 -10.28 0.48
N GLN A 105 -9.28 -9.53 0.02
CA GLN A 105 -8.21 -10.11 -0.80
C GLN A 105 -7.47 -11.24 -0.09
N LEU A 106 -7.27 -11.13 1.23
CA LEU A 106 -6.63 -12.19 2.03
C LEU A 106 -7.59 -13.32 2.43
N ASP A 107 -8.86 -13.01 2.66
CA ASP A 107 -9.83 -13.95 3.22
C ASP A 107 -10.53 -14.77 2.13
N GLU A 108 -10.61 -14.25 0.90
CA GLU A 108 -11.17 -14.93 -0.27
C GLU A 108 -10.12 -15.80 -0.95
N ALA A 109 -10.23 -17.11 -0.80
CA ALA A 109 -9.29 -18.07 -1.39
C ALA A 109 -9.12 -17.88 -2.91
N ALA A 110 -10.20 -17.53 -3.62
CA ALA A 110 -10.20 -17.31 -5.07
C ALA A 110 -9.27 -16.16 -5.53
N ARG A 111 -8.90 -15.22 -4.63
CA ARG A 111 -8.00 -14.12 -4.93
C ARG A 111 -6.52 -14.51 -4.91
N GLY A 112 -6.14 -15.61 -4.27
CA GLY A 112 -4.79 -16.17 -4.29
C GLY A 112 -3.74 -15.45 -3.46
N PHE A 113 -4.10 -14.47 -2.64
CA PHE A 113 -3.15 -13.69 -1.81
C PHE A 113 -2.65 -14.45 -0.58
N SER A 114 -3.39 -15.47 -0.14
CA SER A 114 -3.09 -16.21 1.08
C SER A 114 -2.97 -17.69 0.80
N PHE A 115 -2.03 -18.36 1.48
CA PHE A 115 -1.89 -19.82 1.47
C PHE A 115 -2.57 -20.48 2.68
N ALA A 116 -3.24 -19.71 3.54
CA ALA A 116 -4.03 -20.25 4.66
C ALA A 116 -5.26 -21.05 4.16
N ARG A 117 -5.76 -20.68 2.99
CA ARG A 117 -6.81 -21.40 2.26
C ARG A 117 -6.29 -21.66 0.84
N GLU A 118 -6.59 -22.84 0.31
CA GLU A 118 -6.21 -23.17 -1.05
C GLU A 118 -7.07 -22.43 -2.06
N GLY A 119 -6.42 -21.80 -3.02
CA GLY A 119 -7.04 -21.07 -4.11
C GLY A 119 -6.10 -20.95 -5.31
N PRO A 120 -6.57 -20.41 -6.44
CA PRO A 120 -5.73 -20.18 -7.61
C PRO A 120 -4.63 -19.15 -7.29
N LEU A 121 -3.48 -19.25 -7.96
CA LEU A 121 -2.40 -18.28 -7.86
C LEU A 121 -2.68 -17.06 -8.75
N ASP A 122 -3.71 -16.25 -8.40
CA ASP A 122 -4.02 -15.01 -9.12
C ASP A 122 -3.18 -13.86 -8.60
N MET A 123 -3.38 -13.42 -7.37
CA MET A 123 -2.72 -12.30 -6.67
C MET A 123 -2.91 -10.91 -7.31
N ARG A 124 -3.75 -10.73 -8.32
CA ARG A 124 -4.05 -9.41 -8.88
C ARG A 124 -5.02 -8.66 -7.96
N MET A 125 -4.72 -7.40 -7.66
CA MET A 125 -5.67 -6.50 -7.01
C MET A 125 -6.76 -6.09 -8.00
N ASP A 126 -6.36 -5.64 -9.21
CA ASP A 126 -7.28 -5.42 -10.34
C ASP A 126 -7.38 -6.69 -11.18
N THR A 127 -8.47 -7.44 -11.01
CA THR A 127 -8.69 -8.70 -11.72
C THR A 127 -9.06 -8.54 -13.20
N THR A 128 -9.29 -7.30 -13.66
CA THR A 128 -9.69 -7.02 -15.05
C THR A 128 -8.50 -6.94 -15.99
N ARG A 129 -7.26 -6.87 -15.47
CA ARG A 129 -6.04 -6.68 -16.26
C ARG A 129 -4.81 -7.23 -15.58
N GLY A 130 -3.73 -7.32 -16.34
CA GLY A 130 -2.43 -7.77 -15.86
C GLY A 130 -2.30 -9.28 -15.81
N GLU A 131 -1.09 -9.72 -15.53
CA GLU A 131 -0.69 -11.12 -15.43
C GLU A 131 -0.95 -11.65 -14.03
N THR A 132 -1.46 -12.87 -13.93
CA THR A 132 -1.61 -13.57 -12.65
C THR A 132 -0.26 -14.09 -12.13
N ALA A 133 -0.16 -14.36 -10.83
CA ALA A 133 1.02 -15.00 -10.26
C ALA A 133 1.32 -16.36 -10.92
N ALA A 134 0.30 -17.15 -11.28
CA ALA A 134 0.46 -18.42 -11.98
C ALA A 134 1.11 -18.23 -13.36
N GLU A 135 0.64 -17.28 -14.16
CA GLU A 135 1.19 -16.97 -15.48
C GLU A 135 2.63 -16.48 -15.37
N TYR A 136 2.92 -15.58 -14.42
CA TYR A 136 4.28 -15.14 -14.16
C TYR A 136 5.21 -16.31 -13.78
N LEU A 137 4.80 -17.16 -12.83
CA LEU A 137 5.58 -18.33 -12.42
C LEU A 137 5.79 -19.32 -13.57
N ALA A 138 4.86 -19.44 -14.50
CA ALA A 138 4.97 -20.33 -15.65
C ALA A 138 6.05 -19.92 -16.64
N ARG A 139 6.25 -18.59 -16.86
CA ARG A 139 7.16 -18.07 -17.89
C ARG A 139 8.51 -17.55 -17.36
N ALA A 140 8.52 -17.04 -16.13
CA ALA A 140 9.71 -16.35 -15.61
C ALA A 140 10.92 -17.27 -15.55
N THR A 141 12.08 -16.75 -15.93
CA THR A 141 13.36 -17.45 -15.77
C THR A 141 13.73 -17.61 -14.28
N GLN A 142 14.64 -18.54 -13.98
CA GLN A 142 15.12 -18.70 -12.60
C GLN A 142 15.75 -17.40 -12.08
N SER A 143 16.46 -16.64 -12.92
CA SER A 143 17.10 -15.39 -12.54
C SER A 143 16.07 -14.31 -12.19
N GLU A 144 15.02 -14.17 -13.00
CA GLU A 144 13.92 -13.22 -12.73
C GLU A 144 13.19 -13.57 -11.43
N LEU A 145 12.90 -14.85 -11.20
CA LEU A 145 12.29 -15.31 -9.96
C LEU A 145 13.19 -15.03 -8.74
N GLU A 146 14.48 -15.34 -8.85
CA GLU A 146 15.47 -15.06 -7.79
C GLU A 146 15.49 -13.56 -7.46
N GLU A 147 15.54 -12.70 -8.48
CA GLU A 147 15.57 -11.26 -8.32
C GLU A 147 14.30 -10.73 -7.62
N VAL A 148 13.12 -11.12 -8.10
CA VAL A 148 11.84 -10.72 -7.51
C VAL A 148 11.75 -11.18 -6.05
N ILE A 149 12.06 -12.45 -5.77
CA ILE A 149 11.98 -13.00 -4.42
C ILE A 149 12.99 -12.34 -3.48
N ARG A 150 14.19 -12.02 -3.97
CA ARG A 150 15.23 -11.35 -3.20
C ARG A 150 14.88 -9.89 -2.91
N ILE A 151 14.43 -9.14 -3.92
CA ILE A 151 14.20 -7.69 -3.81
C ILE A 151 12.88 -7.40 -3.10
N HIS A 152 11.79 -8.02 -3.52
CA HIS A 152 10.44 -7.73 -2.98
C HIS A 152 10.09 -8.57 -1.75
N GLY A 153 10.72 -9.74 -1.59
CA GLY A 153 10.54 -10.58 -0.41
C GLY A 153 11.58 -10.38 0.69
N GLU A 154 12.70 -9.73 0.39
CA GLU A 154 13.89 -9.70 1.26
C GLU A 154 14.28 -11.13 1.72
N GLU A 155 14.08 -12.14 0.84
CA GLU A 155 14.28 -13.56 1.16
C GLU A 155 15.74 -13.97 0.93
N ARG A 156 16.38 -14.45 1.98
CA ARG A 156 17.79 -14.89 1.92
C ARG A 156 18.00 -16.15 1.09
N PHE A 157 16.99 -17.00 1.01
CA PHE A 157 17.02 -18.24 0.24
C PHE A 157 16.43 -18.09 -1.18
N ALA A 158 16.36 -16.86 -1.72
CA ALA A 158 15.72 -16.54 -3.01
C ALA A 158 16.21 -17.46 -4.14
N LYS A 159 17.53 -17.72 -4.24
CA LYS A 159 18.09 -18.61 -5.25
C LYS A 159 17.58 -20.06 -5.14
N ALA A 160 17.50 -20.59 -3.91
CA ALA A 160 17.02 -21.95 -3.68
C ALA A 160 15.51 -22.04 -3.95
N VAL A 161 14.74 -21.01 -3.56
CA VAL A 161 13.30 -20.94 -3.82
C VAL A 161 13.03 -20.84 -5.32
N ALA A 162 13.74 -19.97 -6.05
CA ALA A 162 13.59 -19.84 -7.50
C ALA A 162 13.91 -21.15 -8.23
N ALA A 163 15.00 -21.83 -7.87
CA ALA A 163 15.34 -23.15 -8.43
C ALA A 163 14.27 -24.20 -8.13
N ALA A 164 13.73 -24.21 -6.91
CA ALA A 164 12.68 -25.14 -6.53
C ALA A 164 11.36 -24.89 -7.31
N ILE A 165 11.00 -23.64 -7.55
CA ILE A 165 9.84 -23.25 -8.37
C ILE A 165 10.03 -23.73 -9.81
N VAL A 166 11.18 -23.46 -10.43
CA VAL A 166 11.50 -23.91 -11.79
C VAL A 166 11.47 -25.43 -11.89
N ALA A 167 12.05 -26.17 -10.94
CA ALA A 167 12.01 -27.62 -10.89
C ALA A 167 10.60 -28.17 -10.63
N ALA A 168 9.76 -27.47 -9.88
CA ALA A 168 8.39 -27.89 -9.65
C ALA A 168 7.52 -27.73 -10.92
N ARG A 169 7.61 -26.58 -11.60
CA ARG A 169 6.82 -26.32 -12.83
C ARG A 169 7.20 -27.24 -13.98
N SER A 170 8.45 -27.73 -14.07
CA SER A 170 8.84 -28.72 -15.09
C SER A 170 8.20 -30.10 -14.91
N ARG A 171 7.70 -30.39 -13.71
CA ARG A 171 6.95 -31.62 -13.38
C ARG A 171 5.43 -31.44 -13.47
N GLY A 172 4.94 -30.23 -13.56
CA GLY A 172 3.53 -29.84 -13.64
C GLY A 172 3.35 -28.38 -13.35
N ALA A 173 2.24 -27.80 -13.80
CA ALA A 173 1.96 -26.39 -13.55
C ALA A 173 1.71 -26.14 -12.05
N LEU A 174 2.33 -25.07 -11.51
CA LEU A 174 1.97 -24.53 -10.19
C LEU A 174 0.69 -23.69 -10.34
N ARG A 175 -0.42 -24.19 -9.84
CA ARG A 175 -1.74 -23.58 -10.04
C ARG A 175 -2.35 -23.02 -8.75
N THR A 176 -1.99 -23.61 -7.60
CA THR A 176 -2.63 -23.26 -6.33
C THR A 176 -1.65 -22.66 -5.33
N THR A 177 -2.20 -21.86 -4.42
CA THR A 177 -1.45 -21.26 -3.31
C THR A 177 -0.78 -22.31 -2.43
N ARG A 178 -1.42 -23.46 -2.24
CA ARG A 178 -0.89 -24.58 -1.45
C ARG A 178 0.33 -25.20 -2.12
N GLU A 179 0.24 -25.53 -3.40
CA GLU A 179 1.36 -26.10 -4.18
C GLU A 179 2.59 -25.21 -4.09
N LEU A 180 2.43 -23.89 -4.30
CA LEU A 180 3.54 -22.94 -4.19
C LEU A 180 4.08 -22.89 -2.77
N ALA A 181 3.22 -22.80 -1.74
CA ALA A 181 3.65 -22.72 -0.34
C ALA A 181 4.46 -23.96 0.08
N GLU A 182 4.07 -25.15 -0.36
CA GLU A 182 4.80 -26.39 -0.10
C GLU A 182 6.17 -26.44 -0.78
N VAL A 183 6.25 -26.00 -2.06
CA VAL A 183 7.52 -25.91 -2.80
C VAL A 183 8.49 -24.96 -2.09
N VAL A 184 8.01 -23.78 -1.70
CA VAL A 184 8.81 -22.78 -0.99
C VAL A 184 9.25 -23.29 0.39
N ALA A 185 8.34 -23.90 1.15
CA ALA A 185 8.64 -24.39 2.50
C ALA A 185 9.74 -25.46 2.54
N ARG A 186 9.86 -26.27 1.45
CA ARG A 186 10.95 -27.25 1.30
C ARG A 186 12.30 -26.62 0.95
N ALA A 187 12.28 -25.46 0.28
CA ALA A 187 13.50 -24.74 -0.14
C ALA A 187 14.09 -23.85 0.94
N VAL A 188 13.25 -23.31 1.85
CA VAL A 188 13.67 -22.43 2.94
C VAL A 188 14.17 -23.25 4.12
N ARG A 189 15.47 -23.18 4.41
CA ARG A 189 16.13 -24.01 5.43
C ARG A 189 15.92 -23.57 6.87
N THR A 190 15.75 -22.26 7.10
CA THR A 190 15.54 -21.69 8.45
C THR A 190 14.16 -21.10 8.58
N ARG A 191 13.50 -21.40 9.71
CA ARG A 191 12.17 -20.86 10.02
C ARG A 191 12.30 -19.74 11.03
N GLU A 192 11.71 -18.59 10.72
CA GLU A 192 11.55 -17.53 11.72
C GLU A 192 10.37 -17.89 12.65
N PRO A 193 10.52 -17.77 13.98
CA PRO A 193 9.43 -18.04 14.89
C PRO A 193 8.18 -17.21 14.56
N GLY A 194 7.03 -17.86 14.43
CA GLY A 194 5.76 -17.20 14.17
C GLY A 194 5.52 -16.75 12.71
N GLN A 195 6.42 -17.10 11.77
CA GLN A 195 6.25 -16.80 10.34
C GLN A 195 6.36 -18.06 9.49
N HIS A 196 5.41 -18.23 8.56
CA HIS A 196 5.47 -19.34 7.61
C HIS A 196 6.58 -19.09 6.56
N PRO A 197 7.37 -20.11 6.14
CA PRO A 197 8.46 -19.94 5.19
C PRO A 197 8.06 -19.29 3.86
N ALA A 198 6.84 -19.52 3.39
CA ALA A 198 6.34 -18.97 2.14
C ALA A 198 5.94 -17.47 2.21
N THR A 199 5.83 -16.87 3.40
CA THR A 199 5.31 -15.50 3.57
C THR A 199 6.07 -14.49 2.72
N ARG A 200 7.41 -14.53 2.72
CA ARG A 200 8.25 -13.60 1.96
C ARG A 200 8.10 -13.79 0.45
N THR A 201 7.99 -15.04 -0.01
CA THR A 201 7.78 -15.34 -1.44
C THR A 201 6.41 -14.87 -1.90
N PHE A 202 5.35 -15.07 -1.11
CA PHE A 202 4.00 -14.57 -1.42
C PHE A 202 3.98 -13.03 -1.44
N GLN A 203 4.61 -12.37 -0.49
CA GLN A 203 4.79 -10.91 -0.52
C GLN A 203 5.51 -10.48 -1.80
N ALA A 204 6.60 -11.14 -2.17
CA ALA A 204 7.37 -10.79 -3.35
C ALA A 204 6.55 -10.88 -4.65
N LEU A 205 5.82 -11.98 -4.82
CA LEU A 205 4.95 -12.19 -5.99
C LEU A 205 3.81 -11.17 -6.02
N ARG A 206 3.17 -10.90 -4.89
CA ARG A 206 2.12 -9.89 -4.75
C ARG A 206 2.61 -8.51 -5.20
N ILE A 207 3.73 -8.06 -4.63
CA ILE A 207 4.35 -6.78 -4.98
C ILE A 207 4.67 -6.72 -6.48
N HIS A 208 5.22 -7.79 -7.04
CA HIS A 208 5.57 -7.86 -8.46
C HIS A 208 4.35 -7.80 -9.36
N VAL A 209 3.35 -8.66 -9.13
CA VAL A 209 2.12 -8.75 -9.93
C VAL A 209 1.38 -7.42 -9.96
N ASN A 210 1.31 -6.73 -8.82
CA ASN A 210 0.58 -5.47 -8.69
C ASN A 210 1.44 -4.22 -8.90
N ARG A 211 2.77 -4.38 -9.08
CA ARG A 211 3.74 -3.28 -9.20
C ARG A 211 3.65 -2.29 -8.04
N GLU A 212 3.40 -2.77 -6.83
CA GLU A 212 3.02 -1.97 -5.66
C GLU A 212 4.05 -0.88 -5.33
N LEU A 213 5.34 -1.20 -5.35
CA LEU A 213 6.41 -0.24 -5.02
C LEU A 213 6.57 0.83 -6.11
N GLU A 214 6.46 0.46 -7.38
CA GLU A 214 6.53 1.41 -8.50
C GLU A 214 5.34 2.37 -8.47
N GLU A 215 4.13 1.85 -8.23
CA GLU A 215 2.92 2.66 -8.06
C GLU A 215 3.10 3.67 -6.92
N LEU A 216 3.68 3.23 -5.80
CA LEU A 216 3.96 4.10 -4.65
C LEU A 216 4.98 5.20 -4.99
N GLU A 217 6.09 4.84 -5.64
CA GLU A 217 7.13 5.79 -6.03
C GLU A 217 6.62 6.88 -7.00
N VAL A 218 5.74 6.50 -7.93
CA VAL A 218 5.09 7.44 -8.86
C VAL A 218 4.07 8.31 -8.13
N THR A 219 3.35 7.75 -7.16
CA THR A 219 2.24 8.44 -6.49
C THR A 219 2.70 9.50 -5.51
N LEU A 220 3.74 9.23 -4.72
CA LEU A 220 4.14 10.14 -3.64
C LEU A 220 4.45 11.58 -4.13
N PRO A 221 5.22 11.80 -5.22
CA PRO A 221 5.41 13.14 -5.77
C PRO A 221 4.10 13.78 -6.23
N ARG A 222 3.25 13.03 -6.97
CA ARG A 222 1.97 13.51 -7.48
C ARG A 222 1.00 13.89 -6.36
N ALA A 223 0.99 13.09 -5.29
CA ALA A 223 0.19 13.37 -4.10
C ALA A 223 0.66 14.67 -3.40
N ALA A 224 1.98 14.86 -3.24
CA ALA A 224 2.51 16.08 -2.65
C ALA A 224 2.20 17.32 -3.49
N ASP A 225 2.21 17.21 -4.83
CA ASP A 225 1.86 18.31 -5.73
C ASP A 225 0.36 18.64 -5.67
N LEU A 226 -0.49 17.63 -5.48
CA LEU A 226 -1.94 17.77 -5.42
C LEU A 226 -2.43 18.39 -4.10
N LEU A 227 -1.64 18.35 -3.03
CA LEU A 227 -2.02 18.98 -1.76
C LEU A 227 -2.10 20.51 -1.91
N ALA A 228 -3.10 21.11 -1.31
CA ALA A 228 -3.12 22.55 -1.01
C ALA A 228 -2.08 22.88 0.06
N ARG A 229 -1.67 24.15 0.16
CA ARG A 229 -0.79 24.60 1.25
C ARG A 229 -1.40 24.30 2.62
N GLY A 230 -0.63 23.68 3.50
CA GLY A 230 -1.11 23.19 4.81
C GLY A 230 -1.92 21.89 4.72
N GLY A 231 -2.10 21.34 3.51
CA GLY A 231 -2.70 20.02 3.30
C GLY A 231 -1.74 18.90 3.71
N ARG A 232 -2.28 17.74 4.08
CA ARG A 232 -1.49 16.65 4.67
C ARG A 232 -1.57 15.35 3.87
N LEU A 233 -0.42 14.68 3.76
CA LEU A 233 -0.28 13.33 3.25
C LEU A 233 -0.05 12.38 4.42
N ALA A 234 -0.98 11.46 4.66
CA ALA A 234 -0.89 10.39 5.63
C ALA A 234 -0.72 9.05 4.90
N VAL A 235 0.33 8.29 5.24
CA VAL A 235 0.61 7.00 4.60
C VAL A 235 0.85 5.95 5.66
N ILE A 236 0.08 4.85 5.59
CA ILE A 236 0.24 3.66 6.41
C ILE A 236 0.93 2.60 5.56
N SER A 237 2.06 2.10 6.02
CA SER A 237 2.87 1.04 5.38
C SER A 237 2.84 -0.21 6.22
N PHE A 238 2.84 -1.42 5.61
CA PHE A 238 2.77 -2.70 6.32
C PHE A 238 4.06 -3.52 6.26
N HIS A 239 5.02 -3.13 5.43
CA HIS A 239 6.34 -3.78 5.37
C HIS A 239 7.48 -2.77 5.14
N SER A 240 8.70 -3.24 5.39
CA SER A 240 9.93 -2.44 5.37
C SER A 240 10.20 -1.71 4.05
N LEU A 241 9.83 -2.30 2.92
CA LEU A 241 10.07 -1.72 1.59
C LEU A 241 9.19 -0.49 1.36
N GLU A 242 7.89 -0.58 1.67
CA GLU A 242 6.97 0.57 1.61
C GLU A 242 7.43 1.68 2.54
N ASP A 243 7.64 1.37 3.82
CA ASP A 243 8.06 2.36 4.82
C ASP A 243 9.37 3.07 4.42
N ARG A 244 10.30 2.34 3.81
CA ARG A 244 11.58 2.88 3.32
C ARG A 244 11.37 3.91 2.22
N ILE A 245 10.48 3.64 1.25
CA ILE A 245 10.14 4.54 0.15
C ILE A 245 9.47 5.80 0.70
N VAL A 246 8.42 5.65 1.51
CA VAL A 246 7.68 6.77 2.12
C VAL A 246 8.61 7.64 2.97
N LYS A 247 9.40 7.02 3.85
CA LYS A 247 10.37 7.71 4.71
C LYS A 247 11.40 8.51 3.90
N ARG A 248 11.98 7.90 2.87
CA ARG A 248 12.97 8.56 2.00
C ARG A 248 12.35 9.75 1.27
N PHE A 249 11.17 9.55 0.68
CA PHE A 249 10.44 10.60 -0.02
C PHE A 249 10.12 11.78 0.91
N MET A 250 9.41 11.54 2.01
CA MET A 250 9.02 12.60 2.93
C MET A 250 10.25 13.34 3.51
N ARG A 251 11.33 12.60 3.83
CA ARG A 251 12.56 13.21 4.33
C ARG A 251 13.26 14.07 3.28
N SER A 252 13.37 13.59 2.03
CA SER A 252 14.02 14.35 0.95
C SER A 252 13.27 15.65 0.65
N ARG A 253 11.93 15.61 0.66
CA ARG A 253 11.08 16.78 0.40
C ARG A 253 10.93 17.72 1.61
N SER A 254 11.35 17.30 2.79
CA SER A 254 11.35 18.12 4.02
C SER A 254 12.71 18.76 4.33
N GLN A 255 13.72 18.50 3.53
CA GLN A 255 15.03 19.10 3.67
C GLN A 255 15.22 20.17 2.59
N ARG A 256 15.92 21.25 2.93
CA ARG A 256 16.43 22.17 1.91
C ARG A 256 17.43 21.42 1.03
N ASP A 257 17.44 21.73 -0.25
CA ASP A 257 18.38 21.09 -1.19
C ASP A 257 19.80 21.18 -0.65
N ALA A 258 20.48 20.04 -0.63
CA ALA A 258 21.88 20.01 -0.24
C ALA A 258 22.70 20.69 -1.34
N LEU A 259 23.20 21.87 -1.06
CA LEU A 259 24.13 22.54 -1.96
C LEU A 259 25.42 21.73 -2.09
N PRO A 260 26.08 21.77 -3.26
CA PRO A 260 27.43 21.28 -3.40
C PRO A 260 28.34 21.88 -2.33
N ARG A 261 29.16 21.06 -1.72
CA ARG A 261 30.13 21.53 -0.70
C ARG A 261 30.98 22.67 -1.26
N GLY A 262 31.07 23.78 -0.52
CA GLY A 262 31.90 24.91 -0.89
C GLY A 262 31.19 26.06 -1.64
N VAL A 263 29.88 25.95 -1.93
CA VAL A 263 29.10 27.05 -2.51
C VAL A 263 28.51 27.90 -1.39
N PRO A 264 28.94 29.16 -1.20
CA PRO A 264 28.44 30.05 -0.17
C PRO A 264 27.09 30.62 -0.59
N VAL A 265 26.01 29.91 -0.34
CA VAL A 265 24.62 30.40 -0.54
C VAL A 265 24.03 30.74 0.83
N ARG A 266 23.42 31.92 0.93
CA ARG A 266 22.76 32.31 2.17
C ARG A 266 21.53 31.45 2.40
N ALA A 267 21.29 31.05 3.65
CA ALA A 267 20.15 30.19 4.01
C ALA A 267 18.79 30.73 3.52
N ARG A 268 18.63 32.04 3.39
CA ARG A 268 17.43 32.74 2.89
C ARG A 268 17.23 32.60 1.37
N ASP A 269 18.28 32.28 0.63
CA ASP A 269 18.26 32.17 -0.82
C ASP A 269 18.00 30.70 -1.28
N LEU A 270 17.91 29.78 -0.32
CA LEU A 270 17.54 28.39 -0.57
C LEU A 270 16.01 28.27 -0.67
N PRO A 271 15.50 27.48 -1.63
CA PRO A 271 14.06 27.20 -1.72
C PRO A 271 13.57 26.56 -0.42
N GLU A 272 12.38 26.94 0.02
CA GLU A 272 11.73 26.32 1.16
C GLU A 272 11.41 24.85 0.84
N PRO A 273 11.51 23.95 1.82
CA PRO A 273 11.12 22.56 1.63
C PRO A 273 9.66 22.45 1.18
N GLN A 274 9.38 21.53 0.25
CA GLN A 274 8.02 21.30 -0.22
C GLN A 274 7.12 20.74 0.89
N LEU A 275 7.67 19.89 1.76
CA LEU A 275 6.95 19.23 2.85
C LEU A 275 7.57 19.56 4.20
N ARG A 276 6.76 19.47 5.24
CA ARG A 276 7.17 19.48 6.66
C ARG A 276 6.69 18.16 7.29
N LEU A 277 7.59 17.44 7.98
CA LEU A 277 7.20 16.22 8.70
C LEU A 277 6.29 16.59 9.89
N VAL A 278 5.21 15.87 10.06
CA VAL A 278 4.27 16.02 11.17
C VAL A 278 4.54 14.91 12.18
N GLY A 279 5.20 15.27 13.26
CA GLY A 279 5.55 14.31 14.32
C GLY A 279 6.57 13.25 13.92
N ARG A 280 6.55 12.13 14.64
CA ARG A 280 7.34 10.92 14.39
C ARG A 280 6.45 9.85 13.74
N ALA A 281 7.07 8.80 13.20
CA ALA A 281 6.33 7.63 12.75
C ALA A 281 5.53 7.02 13.91
N ILE A 282 4.25 6.75 13.66
CA ILE A 282 3.32 6.17 14.65
C ILE A 282 3.18 4.66 14.34
N LYS A 283 3.19 3.86 15.38
CA LYS A 283 2.96 2.42 15.31
C LYS A 283 1.71 2.07 16.09
N PRO A 284 1.03 0.97 15.74
CA PRO A 284 -0.13 0.51 16.49
C PRO A 284 0.20 0.26 17.97
N SER A 285 -0.76 0.51 18.82
CA SER A 285 -0.65 0.17 20.23
C SER A 285 -0.58 -1.36 20.41
N ALA A 286 -0.02 -1.81 21.53
CA ALA A 286 0.01 -3.24 21.87
C ALA A 286 -1.41 -3.84 21.92
N ALA A 287 -2.40 -3.05 22.37
CA ALA A 287 -3.80 -3.45 22.42
C ALA A 287 -4.39 -3.62 21.01
N GLU A 288 -4.09 -2.72 20.08
CA GLU A 288 -4.51 -2.82 18.67
C GLU A 288 -3.85 -4.03 17.99
N ALA A 289 -2.54 -4.19 18.12
CA ALA A 289 -1.80 -5.32 17.54
C ALA A 289 -2.29 -6.68 18.06
N LYS A 290 -2.78 -6.74 19.31
CA LYS A 290 -3.39 -7.94 19.88
C LYS A 290 -4.78 -8.23 19.30
N ARG A 291 -5.60 -7.20 19.07
CA ARG A 291 -6.95 -7.34 18.49
C ARG A 291 -6.90 -7.57 17.00
N ASN A 292 -5.96 -6.90 16.31
CA ASN A 292 -5.75 -7.00 14.88
C ASN A 292 -4.29 -7.36 14.56
N PRO A 293 -3.95 -8.66 14.42
CA PRO A 293 -2.59 -9.09 14.11
C PRO A 293 -2.01 -8.50 12.83
N ARG A 294 -2.85 -8.08 11.87
CA ARG A 294 -2.46 -7.41 10.63
C ARG A 294 -1.86 -6.03 10.90
N ALA A 295 -2.26 -5.37 11.98
CA ALA A 295 -1.72 -4.07 12.38
C ALA A 295 -0.26 -4.14 12.88
N ARG A 296 0.24 -5.31 13.32
CA ARG A 296 1.52 -5.45 14.02
C ARG A 296 2.71 -4.78 13.32
N SER A 297 2.74 -4.79 12.01
CA SER A 297 3.84 -4.24 11.20
C SER A 297 3.54 -2.84 10.65
N ALA A 298 2.37 -2.29 10.92
CA ALA A 298 1.95 -1.02 10.37
C ALA A 298 2.79 0.15 10.91
N VAL A 299 3.05 1.11 10.04
CA VAL A 299 3.75 2.37 10.36
C VAL A 299 3.06 3.51 9.63
N LEU A 300 2.48 4.44 10.39
CA LEU A 300 1.91 5.67 9.83
C LEU A 300 2.97 6.77 9.81
N ARG A 301 3.08 7.44 8.66
CA ARG A 301 3.86 8.68 8.52
C ARG A 301 2.98 9.79 7.96
N VAL A 302 3.19 10.99 8.46
CA VAL A 302 2.45 12.19 8.05
C VAL A 302 3.41 13.30 7.67
N ALA A 303 3.10 13.97 6.55
CA ALA A 303 3.78 15.18 6.12
C ALA A 303 2.75 16.22 5.67
N GLU A 304 3.07 17.50 5.87
CA GLU A 304 2.24 18.64 5.52
C GLU A 304 2.90 19.45 4.42
N LYS A 305 2.14 19.91 3.44
CA LYS A 305 2.64 20.80 2.39
C LYS A 305 2.96 22.17 2.96
N ALA A 306 4.21 22.60 2.82
CA ALA A 306 4.72 23.86 3.39
C ALA A 306 4.52 25.06 2.46
N VAL A 307 4.67 24.86 1.13
CA VAL A 307 4.60 25.88 0.08
C VAL A 307 3.73 25.41 -1.08
#